data_14e4118a9e7a4b73e2a18ed19dc5417d
#
_entry.id   14e4118a9e7a4b73e2a18ed19dc5417d
#
_cell.length_a   1.000
_cell.length_b   1.000
_cell.length_c   1.000
_cell.angle_alpha   90.00
_cell.angle_beta   90.00
_cell.angle_gamma   90.00
#
_symmetry.space_group_name_H-M   'P 1'
#
loop_
_entity.id
_entity.type
_entity.pdbx_description
1 polymer ?
#
loop_
_entity_poly.entity_id
_entity_poly.type
_entity_poly.pdbx_seq_one_letter_code
_entity_poly.pdbx_strand_id
1 'polypeptide(L)'
;MNCLGIDIGKSESVVAHYKDEVLVKEMVIQNNQNGYRYLKNYIKHLDSLFILFESTGIYSRGMKRFCEIHKIDYLEMNPLEAKFKTSSLRSWKTDKSDAHKLALLAFRMKDSKVQRHPEEIYFELRERARFHLEMEINQNRLKVELVETLHQTFPGLEKLFTNRYSKIALNIAKAFPHPDFVSTLTHDELVEKVLHSTDKGISVNKAYKYVQKLIEIKNNSFPNVDKSSFLLQKVQYLCDKLLIGIEEMKEFDQEMIDLAKNTTEFENIISIPGIGELTAALLIGELGNIREFKTNKQLNAFVGIDIKRYQSGTSKSRDTINKRGNKKARRLLYLIIMNIIRGRNHYQSHIVDYYYKLREQPHGKTHKTAVIASINRLLKTIHYLIVNNKLYDYQKAPH
;
A
#
# COMPACT_ATOMS: atom_id res chain seq x y z
N MET A 1 -36.99 -14.76 -11.36
CA MET A 1 -35.60 -14.47 -11.03
C MET A 1 -35.34 -14.77 -9.57
N ASN A 2 -34.25 -15.48 -9.27
CA ASN A 2 -33.87 -15.81 -7.89
C ASN A 2 -32.78 -14.86 -7.40
N CYS A 3 -32.98 -14.26 -6.21
CA CYS A 3 -31.99 -13.38 -5.58
C CYS A 3 -31.66 -13.86 -4.17
N LEU A 4 -30.39 -13.97 -3.86
CA LEU A 4 -29.90 -14.21 -2.50
C LEU A 4 -29.23 -12.96 -1.95
N GLY A 5 -29.73 -12.49 -0.81
CA GLY A 5 -29.03 -11.52 0.03
C GLY A 5 -28.29 -12.26 1.12
N ILE A 6 -27.02 -11.94 1.31
CA ILE A 6 -26.21 -12.65 2.29
C ILE A 6 -25.56 -11.64 3.24
N ASP A 7 -25.89 -11.76 4.51
CA ASP A 7 -25.15 -11.07 5.57
C ASP A 7 -24.06 -12.00 6.10
N ILE A 8 -22.79 -11.56 5.95
CA ILE A 8 -21.61 -12.40 6.17
C ILE A 8 -21.01 -12.08 7.53
N GLY A 9 -21.12 -13.03 8.47
CA GLY A 9 -20.43 -13.01 9.76
C GLY A 9 -19.06 -13.67 9.70
N LYS A 10 -18.42 -13.82 10.86
CA LYS A 10 -17.11 -14.46 11.00
C LYS A 10 -17.18 -15.98 10.79
N SER A 11 -18.08 -16.64 11.47
CA SER A 11 -18.23 -18.12 11.48
C SER A 11 -19.40 -18.63 10.67
N GLU A 12 -20.43 -17.81 10.51
CA GLU A 12 -21.66 -18.15 9.82
C GLU A 12 -22.20 -16.95 9.05
N SER A 13 -23.06 -17.23 8.06
CA SER A 13 -23.71 -16.22 7.24
C SER A 13 -25.21 -16.47 7.19
N VAL A 14 -25.99 -15.41 7.26
CA VAL A 14 -27.44 -15.46 7.06
C VAL A 14 -27.75 -15.25 5.59
N VAL A 15 -28.52 -16.15 5.01
CA VAL A 15 -28.92 -16.15 3.61
C VAL A 15 -30.42 -16.00 3.51
N ALA A 16 -30.89 -14.95 2.86
CA ALA A 16 -32.29 -14.75 2.52
C ALA A 16 -32.49 -14.98 1.01
N HIS A 17 -33.30 -15.98 0.64
CA HIS A 17 -33.66 -16.29 -0.75
C HIS A 17 -35.02 -15.73 -1.09
N TYR A 18 -35.05 -14.92 -2.12
CA TYR A 18 -36.27 -14.36 -2.70
C TYR A 18 -36.42 -14.79 -4.16
N LYS A 19 -37.63 -15.12 -4.57
CA LYS A 19 -37.99 -15.33 -5.98
C LYS A 19 -39.07 -14.31 -6.33
N ASP A 20 -38.81 -13.49 -7.35
CA ASP A 20 -39.73 -12.45 -7.83
C ASP A 20 -40.26 -11.57 -6.68
N GLU A 21 -39.38 -11.11 -5.80
CA GLU A 21 -39.60 -10.31 -4.60
C GLU A 21 -40.39 -11.01 -3.48
N VAL A 22 -40.71 -12.31 -3.61
CA VAL A 22 -41.37 -13.11 -2.57
C VAL A 22 -40.34 -13.95 -1.83
N LEU A 23 -40.38 -13.92 -0.48
CA LEU A 23 -39.50 -14.73 0.35
C LEU A 23 -39.78 -16.22 0.13
N VAL A 24 -38.74 -16.96 -0.27
CA VAL A 24 -38.81 -18.42 -0.46
C VAL A 24 -38.26 -19.14 0.75
N LYS A 25 -37.08 -18.69 1.25
CA LYS A 25 -36.40 -19.34 2.37
C LYS A 25 -35.39 -18.42 3.05
N GLU A 26 -35.31 -18.55 4.37
CA GLU A 26 -34.20 -18.03 5.18
C GLU A 26 -33.39 -19.21 5.70
N MET A 27 -32.06 -19.08 5.70
CA MET A 27 -31.19 -20.13 6.23
C MET A 27 -29.90 -19.51 6.79
N VAL A 28 -29.28 -20.22 7.71
CA VAL A 28 -27.94 -19.91 8.20
C VAL A 28 -26.98 -20.96 7.66
N ILE A 29 -25.87 -20.53 7.12
CA ILE A 29 -24.79 -21.41 6.65
C ILE A 29 -23.53 -21.15 7.43
N GLN A 30 -22.77 -22.20 7.73
CA GLN A 30 -21.45 -22.09 8.31
C GLN A 30 -20.45 -21.62 7.22
N ASN A 31 -19.54 -20.72 7.55
CA ASN A 31 -18.50 -20.22 6.63
C ASN A 31 -17.33 -21.23 6.51
N ASN A 32 -17.67 -22.48 6.19
CA ASN A 32 -16.75 -23.59 6.00
C ASN A 32 -17.18 -24.48 4.80
N GLN A 33 -16.40 -25.50 4.51
CA GLN A 33 -16.67 -26.38 3.37
C GLN A 33 -18.07 -27.03 3.39
N ASN A 34 -18.56 -27.39 4.57
CA ASN A 34 -19.89 -27.99 4.70
C ASN A 34 -21.01 -27.00 4.40
N GLY A 35 -20.93 -25.79 4.91
CA GLY A 35 -21.90 -24.74 4.64
C GLY A 35 -21.90 -24.33 3.16
N TYR A 36 -20.74 -24.16 2.54
CA TYR A 36 -20.65 -23.87 1.10
C TYR A 36 -21.15 -25.04 0.23
N ARG A 37 -20.90 -26.30 0.64
CA ARG A 37 -21.48 -27.47 -0.03
C ARG A 37 -23.02 -27.50 0.08
N TYR A 38 -23.54 -27.19 1.25
CA TYR A 38 -24.98 -27.05 1.46
C TYR A 38 -25.58 -25.96 0.56
N LEU A 39 -24.97 -24.78 0.54
CA LEU A 39 -25.41 -23.68 -0.31
C LEU A 39 -25.34 -24.07 -1.81
N LYS A 40 -24.27 -24.70 -2.26
CA LYS A 40 -24.14 -25.22 -3.63
C LYS A 40 -25.28 -26.15 -4.02
N ASN A 41 -25.58 -27.12 -3.16
CA ASN A 41 -26.67 -28.08 -3.42
C ASN A 41 -28.03 -27.38 -3.45
N TYR A 42 -28.24 -26.38 -2.60
CA TYR A 42 -29.46 -25.60 -2.56
C TYR A 42 -29.68 -24.80 -3.84
N ILE A 43 -28.64 -24.11 -4.33
CA ILE A 43 -28.76 -23.23 -5.51
C ILE A 43 -28.68 -23.97 -6.84
N LYS A 44 -28.30 -25.26 -6.87
CA LYS A 44 -28.09 -26.06 -8.09
C LYS A 44 -29.30 -26.08 -9.04
N HIS A 45 -30.49 -25.93 -8.51
CA HIS A 45 -31.74 -26.00 -9.24
C HIS A 45 -32.42 -24.63 -9.43
N LEU A 46 -31.71 -23.55 -9.11
CA LEU A 46 -32.23 -22.19 -9.24
C LEU A 46 -31.81 -21.59 -10.59
N ASP A 47 -32.78 -21.24 -11.40
CA ASP A 47 -32.55 -20.52 -12.65
C ASP A 47 -32.39 -19.03 -12.39
N SER A 48 -31.58 -18.33 -13.21
CA SER A 48 -31.41 -16.87 -13.14
C SER A 48 -31.09 -16.37 -11.73
N LEU A 49 -29.98 -16.93 -11.13
CA LEU A 49 -29.54 -16.60 -9.80
C LEU A 49 -28.64 -15.36 -9.78
N PHE A 50 -28.92 -14.45 -8.84
CA PHE A 50 -28.05 -13.32 -8.51
C PHE A 50 -27.81 -13.23 -7.00
N ILE A 51 -26.57 -13.07 -6.57
CA ILE A 51 -26.18 -12.99 -5.15
C ILE A 51 -25.70 -11.57 -4.83
N LEU A 52 -26.19 -10.99 -3.74
CA LEU A 52 -25.73 -9.70 -3.23
C LEU A 52 -25.33 -9.83 -1.76
N PHE A 53 -24.13 -9.37 -1.44
CA PHE A 53 -23.60 -9.33 -0.07
C PHE A 53 -22.80 -8.07 0.19
N GLU A 54 -22.66 -7.75 1.48
CA GLU A 54 -21.85 -6.62 1.92
C GLU A 54 -20.37 -7.03 2.08
N SER A 55 -19.45 -6.14 1.70
CA SER A 55 -18.02 -6.34 1.91
C SER A 55 -17.66 -6.26 3.39
N THR A 56 -17.42 -7.39 4.02
CA THR A 56 -17.04 -7.53 5.43
C THR A 56 -15.55 -7.86 5.59
N GLY A 57 -14.73 -7.28 4.74
CA GLY A 57 -13.27 -7.43 4.76
C GLY A 57 -12.82 -8.85 4.39
N ILE A 58 -12.08 -9.52 5.30
CA ILE A 58 -11.57 -10.88 5.03
C ILE A 58 -12.67 -11.95 5.00
N TYR A 59 -13.79 -11.71 5.68
CA TYR A 59 -14.85 -12.70 5.81
C TYR A 59 -15.70 -12.85 4.54
N SER A 60 -15.87 -11.77 3.76
CA SER A 60 -16.58 -11.84 2.46
C SER A 60 -15.79 -12.57 1.37
N ARG A 61 -14.47 -12.77 1.54
CA ARG A 61 -13.62 -13.44 0.55
C ARG A 61 -14.04 -14.89 0.26
N GLY A 62 -14.48 -15.63 1.27
CA GLY A 62 -14.97 -17.00 1.09
C GLY A 62 -16.19 -17.07 0.18
N MET A 63 -17.17 -16.20 0.40
CA MET A 63 -18.38 -16.10 -0.42
C MET A 63 -18.07 -15.64 -1.84
N LYS A 64 -17.20 -14.65 -1.98
CA LYS A 64 -16.70 -14.20 -3.27
C LYS A 64 -16.10 -15.36 -4.06
N ARG A 65 -15.10 -16.06 -3.49
CA ARG A 65 -14.49 -17.24 -4.11
C ARG A 65 -15.49 -18.33 -4.47
N PHE A 66 -16.51 -18.56 -3.60
CA PHE A 66 -17.58 -19.51 -3.89
C PHE A 66 -18.37 -19.11 -5.14
N CYS A 67 -18.80 -17.85 -5.26
CA CYS A 67 -19.49 -17.35 -6.45
C CYS A 67 -18.64 -17.49 -7.70
N GLU A 68 -17.38 -17.21 -7.59
CA GLU A 68 -16.37 -17.29 -8.66
C GLU A 68 -16.20 -18.72 -9.17
N ILE A 69 -15.90 -19.67 -8.31
CA ILE A 69 -15.70 -21.09 -8.67
C ILE A 69 -16.94 -21.65 -9.36
N HIS A 70 -18.13 -21.21 -8.93
CA HIS A 70 -19.40 -21.73 -9.45
C HIS A 70 -20.00 -20.85 -10.56
N LYS A 71 -19.28 -19.79 -11.01
CA LYS A 71 -19.72 -18.87 -12.08
C LYS A 71 -21.09 -18.25 -11.81
N ILE A 72 -21.33 -17.88 -10.56
CA ILE A 72 -22.58 -17.25 -10.12
C ILE A 72 -22.43 -15.74 -10.23
N ASP A 73 -23.41 -15.08 -10.82
CA ASP A 73 -23.44 -13.62 -10.88
C ASP A 73 -23.65 -13.04 -9.48
N TYR A 74 -22.77 -12.13 -9.07
CA TYR A 74 -22.86 -11.51 -7.75
C TYR A 74 -22.46 -10.04 -7.76
N LEU A 75 -22.85 -9.34 -6.70
CA LEU A 75 -22.40 -7.99 -6.39
C LEU A 75 -21.93 -7.92 -4.94
N GLU A 76 -20.66 -7.61 -4.73
CA GLU A 76 -20.12 -7.25 -3.42
C GLU A 76 -20.29 -5.73 -3.23
N MET A 77 -21.07 -5.31 -2.25
CA MET A 77 -21.43 -3.92 -2.02
C MET A 77 -20.60 -3.29 -0.90
N ASN A 78 -20.17 -2.05 -1.09
CA ASN A 78 -19.51 -1.30 -0.02
C ASN A 78 -20.50 -1.07 1.14
N PRO A 79 -20.08 -1.25 2.43
CA PRO A 79 -20.92 -1.06 3.61
C PRO A 79 -21.66 0.27 3.66
N LEU A 80 -20.99 1.37 3.26
CA LEU A 80 -21.63 2.68 3.21
C LEU A 80 -22.72 2.76 2.13
N GLU A 81 -22.48 2.17 0.97
CA GLU A 81 -23.45 2.12 -0.13
C GLU A 81 -24.64 1.23 0.22
N ALA A 82 -24.36 0.06 0.81
CA ALA A 82 -25.38 -0.85 1.31
C ALA A 82 -26.29 -0.12 2.33
N LYS A 83 -25.69 0.55 3.30
CA LYS A 83 -26.42 1.34 4.29
C LYS A 83 -27.29 2.44 3.65
N PHE A 84 -26.77 3.20 2.68
CA PHE A 84 -27.54 4.24 2.00
C PHE A 84 -28.71 3.68 1.19
N LYS A 85 -28.50 2.55 0.49
CA LYS A 85 -29.53 1.94 -0.37
C LYS A 85 -30.56 1.10 0.39
N THR A 86 -30.19 0.60 1.58
CA THR A 86 -31.06 -0.20 2.44
C THR A 86 -31.69 0.60 3.58
N SER A 87 -31.31 1.90 3.78
CA SER A 87 -31.87 2.73 4.84
C SER A 87 -33.37 2.97 4.63
N SER A 88 -34.18 2.45 5.54
CA SER A 88 -35.59 2.78 5.70
C SER A 88 -35.76 3.66 6.95
N LEU A 89 -36.85 4.42 7.03
CA LEU A 89 -37.19 5.32 8.15
C LEU A 89 -37.30 4.63 9.53
N ARG A 90 -37.38 3.28 9.56
CA ARG A 90 -37.39 2.47 10.80
C ARG A 90 -36.17 1.53 10.79
N SER A 91 -35.23 1.70 11.73
CA SER A 91 -34.02 0.92 11.84
C SER A 91 -34.12 -0.16 12.93
N TRP A 92 -34.61 -1.33 12.57
CA TRP A 92 -34.30 -2.55 13.30
C TRP A 92 -33.09 -3.17 12.65
N LYS A 93 -32.03 -3.32 13.42
CA LYS A 93 -30.76 -3.90 12.92
C LYS A 93 -30.58 -5.29 13.50
N THR A 94 -30.80 -6.32 12.69
CA THR A 94 -30.40 -7.70 12.95
C THR A 94 -29.81 -8.29 11.67
N ASP A 95 -28.90 -9.24 11.79
CA ASP A 95 -28.26 -9.91 10.64
C ASP A 95 -29.30 -10.50 9.69
N LYS A 96 -30.41 -11.02 10.21
CA LYS A 96 -31.56 -11.47 9.42
C LYS A 96 -32.16 -10.34 8.60
N SER A 97 -32.45 -9.20 9.23
CA SER A 97 -33.04 -8.05 8.54
C SER A 97 -32.14 -7.48 7.46
N ASP A 98 -30.83 -7.59 7.64
CA ASP A 98 -29.86 -7.07 6.70
C ASP A 98 -29.69 -8.00 5.48
N ALA A 99 -29.73 -9.34 5.67
CA ALA A 99 -29.80 -10.30 4.56
C ALA A 99 -31.09 -10.12 3.71
N HIS A 100 -32.24 -9.91 4.33
CA HIS A 100 -33.49 -9.64 3.62
C HIS A 100 -33.46 -8.34 2.79
N LYS A 101 -32.93 -7.25 3.37
CA LYS A 101 -32.75 -5.97 2.65
C LYS A 101 -31.80 -6.11 1.45
N LEU A 102 -30.72 -6.86 1.61
CA LEU A 102 -29.77 -7.15 0.53
C LEU A 102 -30.44 -7.97 -0.58
N ALA A 103 -31.23 -8.98 -0.25
CA ALA A 103 -31.96 -9.78 -1.24
C ALA A 103 -32.96 -8.94 -2.06
N LEU A 104 -33.72 -8.09 -1.41
CA LEU A 104 -34.67 -7.18 -2.10
C LEU A 104 -33.94 -6.11 -2.93
N LEU A 105 -32.81 -5.62 -2.44
CA LEU A 105 -31.97 -4.69 -3.19
C LEU A 105 -31.36 -5.34 -4.44
N ALA A 106 -31.09 -6.65 -4.41
CA ALA A 106 -30.52 -7.41 -5.53
C ALA A 106 -31.42 -7.32 -6.79
N PHE A 107 -32.74 -7.33 -6.64
CA PHE A 107 -33.64 -7.18 -7.78
C PHE A 107 -33.48 -5.83 -8.50
N ARG A 108 -33.19 -4.76 -7.76
CA ARG A 108 -32.95 -3.41 -8.31
C ARG A 108 -31.56 -3.24 -8.88
N MET A 109 -30.63 -4.08 -8.47
CA MET A 109 -29.20 -3.97 -8.82
C MET A 109 -28.75 -4.97 -9.89
N LYS A 110 -29.64 -5.85 -10.39
CA LYS A 110 -29.31 -6.88 -11.39
C LYS A 110 -28.65 -6.36 -12.67
N ASP A 111 -29.04 -5.16 -13.12
CA ASP A 111 -28.46 -4.49 -14.28
C ASP A 111 -27.20 -3.67 -13.95
N SER A 112 -26.85 -3.59 -12.65
CA SER A 112 -25.58 -3.02 -12.23
C SER A 112 -24.46 -3.94 -12.69
N LYS A 113 -23.29 -3.36 -13.02
CA LYS A 113 -22.14 -4.18 -13.44
C LYS A 113 -21.93 -5.32 -12.44
N VAL A 114 -22.25 -6.54 -12.88
CA VAL A 114 -21.78 -7.78 -12.25
C VAL A 114 -20.29 -7.61 -12.03
N GLN A 115 -19.82 -7.75 -10.80
CA GLN A 115 -18.39 -7.75 -10.54
C GLN A 115 -17.82 -9.00 -11.22
N ARG A 116 -17.35 -8.82 -12.44
CA ARG A 116 -16.48 -9.80 -13.05
C ARG A 116 -15.17 -9.75 -12.25
N HIS A 117 -14.62 -10.92 -11.98
CA HIS A 117 -13.38 -11.13 -11.24
C HIS A 117 -12.39 -9.99 -11.45
N PRO A 118 -11.84 -9.35 -10.40
CA PRO A 118 -10.52 -8.77 -10.56
C PRO A 118 -9.63 -9.92 -11.02
N GLU A 119 -8.93 -9.74 -12.12
CA GLU A 119 -7.95 -10.71 -12.55
C GLU A 119 -7.08 -11.05 -11.34
N GLU A 120 -6.86 -12.32 -11.07
CA GLU A 120 -6.17 -12.83 -9.87
C GLU A 120 -4.86 -12.08 -9.61
N ILE A 121 -4.21 -11.62 -10.69
CA ILE A 121 -2.97 -10.85 -10.65
C ILE A 121 -3.08 -9.54 -9.87
N TYR A 122 -4.18 -8.78 -10.00
CA TYR A 122 -4.34 -7.52 -9.25
C TYR A 122 -4.63 -7.76 -7.76
N PHE A 123 -5.27 -8.87 -7.45
CA PHE A 123 -5.44 -9.29 -6.07
C PHE A 123 -4.09 -9.63 -5.43
N GLU A 124 -3.30 -10.46 -6.09
CA GLU A 124 -1.96 -10.85 -5.65
C GLU A 124 -1.04 -9.63 -5.49
N LEU A 125 -1.01 -8.73 -6.47
CA LEU A 125 -0.24 -7.50 -6.38
C LEU A 125 -0.69 -6.62 -5.20
N ARG A 126 -1.99 -6.58 -4.90
CA ARG A 126 -2.51 -5.81 -3.76
C ARG A 126 -2.06 -6.37 -2.42
N GLU A 127 -2.14 -7.69 -2.25
CA GLU A 127 -1.69 -8.34 -1.01
C GLU A 127 -0.17 -8.15 -0.84
N ARG A 128 0.61 -8.28 -1.91
CA ARG A 128 2.06 -8.02 -1.89
C ARG A 128 2.39 -6.56 -1.59
N ALA A 129 1.69 -5.59 -2.18
CA ALA A 129 1.89 -4.17 -1.88
C ALA A 129 1.59 -3.84 -0.40
N ARG A 130 0.63 -4.51 0.20
CA ARG A 130 0.30 -4.34 1.61
C ARG A 130 1.31 -4.99 2.52
N PHE A 131 1.78 -6.18 2.17
CA PHE A 131 2.83 -6.87 2.91
C PHE A 131 4.17 -6.11 2.83
N HIS A 132 4.54 -5.59 1.64
CA HIS A 132 5.70 -4.70 1.50
C HIS A 132 5.63 -3.51 2.47
N LEU A 133 4.47 -2.86 2.59
CA LEU A 133 4.30 -1.76 3.54
C LEU A 133 4.48 -2.21 4.99
N GLU A 134 4.04 -3.42 5.35
CA GLU A 134 4.25 -3.98 6.69
C GLU A 134 5.72 -4.27 6.96
N MET A 135 6.45 -4.84 5.98
CA MET A 135 7.90 -5.02 6.06
C MET A 135 8.61 -3.68 6.25
N GLU A 136 8.26 -2.64 5.46
CA GLU A 136 8.82 -1.29 5.60
C GLU A 136 8.60 -0.71 7.00
N ILE A 137 7.39 -0.85 7.55
CA ILE A 137 7.06 -0.38 8.91
C ILE A 137 7.92 -1.12 9.95
N ASN A 138 8.04 -2.45 9.85
CA ASN A 138 8.85 -3.25 10.77
C ASN A 138 10.33 -2.87 10.69
N GLN A 139 10.88 -2.72 9.49
CA GLN A 139 12.26 -2.26 9.29
C GLN A 139 12.48 -0.87 9.93
N ASN A 140 11.56 0.06 9.74
CA ASN A 140 11.68 1.39 10.32
C ASN A 140 11.63 1.36 11.86
N ARG A 141 10.83 0.47 12.47
CA ARG A 141 10.82 0.27 13.91
C ARG A 141 12.19 -0.23 14.42
N LEU A 142 12.76 -1.25 13.78
CA LEU A 142 14.09 -1.78 14.13
C LEU A 142 15.18 -0.72 13.97
N LYS A 143 15.11 0.13 12.94
CA LYS A 143 16.05 1.25 12.72
C LYS A 143 16.01 2.26 13.86
N VAL A 144 14.82 2.64 14.34
CA VAL A 144 14.67 3.55 15.47
C VAL A 144 15.26 2.91 16.73
N GLU A 145 14.90 1.66 17.01
CA GLU A 145 15.35 0.93 18.19
C GLU A 145 16.88 0.75 18.21
N LEU A 146 17.50 0.49 17.03
CA LEU A 146 18.97 0.41 16.92
C LEU A 146 19.62 1.74 17.29
N VAL A 147 19.13 2.87 16.78
CA VAL A 147 19.72 4.19 17.08
C VAL A 147 19.56 4.53 18.57
N GLU A 148 18.40 4.28 19.15
CA GLU A 148 18.15 4.49 20.58
C GLU A 148 19.07 3.62 21.46
N THR A 149 19.36 2.37 21.03
CA THR A 149 20.27 1.48 21.74
C THR A 149 21.73 1.93 21.57
N LEU A 150 22.12 2.34 20.36
CA LEU A 150 23.47 2.87 20.10
C LEU A 150 23.77 4.16 20.89
N HIS A 151 22.78 5.02 21.11
CA HIS A 151 22.95 6.20 21.97
C HIS A 151 23.30 5.84 23.41
N GLN A 152 23.03 4.60 23.88
CA GLN A 152 23.40 4.13 25.19
C GLN A 152 24.72 3.37 25.20
N THR A 153 25.01 2.60 24.15
CA THR A 153 26.17 1.70 24.09
C THR A 153 27.39 2.31 23.42
N PHE A 154 27.20 3.07 22.34
CA PHE A 154 28.26 3.74 21.58
C PHE A 154 27.74 5.05 20.96
N PRO A 155 27.52 6.09 21.78
CA PRO A 155 27.05 7.39 21.29
C PRO A 155 27.94 7.96 20.17
N GLY A 156 27.31 8.37 19.07
CA GLY A 156 28.00 8.97 17.93
C GLY A 156 28.36 7.99 16.80
N LEU A 157 28.32 6.66 17.03
CA LEU A 157 28.64 5.67 16.00
C LEU A 157 27.72 5.79 14.78
N GLU A 158 26.47 6.17 14.98
CA GLU A 158 25.47 6.40 13.92
C GLU A 158 25.87 7.51 12.92
N LYS A 159 26.86 8.34 13.27
CA LYS A 159 27.40 9.43 12.41
C LYS A 159 28.58 9.01 11.55
N LEU A 160 29.10 7.79 11.75
CA LEU A 160 30.24 7.30 11.00
C LEU A 160 29.98 7.26 9.50
N PHE A 161 28.80 6.83 9.09
CA PHE A 161 28.40 6.71 7.69
C PHE A 161 27.24 7.66 7.35
N THR A 162 27.22 8.17 6.12
CA THR A 162 26.10 8.98 5.63
C THR A 162 24.78 8.19 5.66
N ASN A 163 24.82 6.93 5.21
CA ASN A 163 23.70 6.00 5.39
C ASN A 163 24.00 5.05 6.55
N ARG A 164 23.45 5.35 7.71
CA ARG A 164 23.62 4.61 8.96
C ARG A 164 23.01 3.20 8.95
N TYR A 165 22.23 2.87 7.94
CA TYR A 165 21.57 1.56 7.77
C TYR A 165 22.09 0.81 6.55
N SER A 166 23.22 1.24 5.96
CA SER A 166 23.89 0.47 4.92
C SER A 166 24.52 -0.81 5.50
N LYS A 167 24.73 -1.85 4.68
CA LYS A 167 25.38 -3.10 5.12
C LYS A 167 26.68 -2.85 5.88
N ILE A 168 27.54 -1.97 5.36
CA ILE A 168 28.80 -1.61 6.04
C ILE A 168 28.54 -0.98 7.41
N ALA A 169 27.57 -0.07 7.54
CA ALA A 169 27.25 0.59 8.80
C ALA A 169 26.73 -0.40 9.85
N LEU A 170 25.83 -1.30 9.44
CA LEU A 170 25.25 -2.33 10.31
C LEU A 170 26.31 -3.36 10.74
N ASN A 171 27.20 -3.80 9.84
CA ASN A 171 28.28 -4.73 10.17
C ASN A 171 29.29 -4.09 11.12
N ILE A 172 29.64 -2.82 10.95
CA ILE A 172 30.50 -2.09 11.88
C ILE A 172 29.84 -1.90 13.24
N ALA A 173 28.55 -1.53 13.29
CA ALA A 173 27.81 -1.42 14.55
C ALA A 173 27.70 -2.78 15.27
N LYS A 174 27.53 -3.87 14.53
CA LYS A 174 27.52 -5.24 15.07
C LYS A 174 28.89 -5.65 15.63
N ALA A 175 29.98 -5.30 14.92
CA ALA A 175 31.36 -5.63 15.35
C ALA A 175 31.81 -4.77 16.54
N PHE A 176 31.37 -3.53 16.61
CA PHE A 176 31.76 -2.55 17.62
C PHE A 176 30.54 -1.96 18.33
N PRO A 177 29.82 -2.76 19.13
CA PRO A 177 28.65 -2.27 19.86
C PRO A 177 29.01 -1.36 21.06
N HIS A 178 30.29 -1.23 21.42
CA HIS A 178 30.83 -0.39 22.50
C HIS A 178 32.21 0.15 22.13
N PRO A 179 32.61 1.36 22.55
CA PRO A 179 33.94 1.94 22.24
C PRO A 179 35.11 1.06 22.65
N ASP A 180 35.04 0.32 23.75
CA ASP A 180 36.08 -0.56 24.25
C ASP A 180 36.49 -1.63 23.22
N PHE A 181 35.57 -2.13 22.41
CA PHE A 181 35.88 -3.10 21.35
C PHE A 181 36.79 -2.52 20.26
N VAL A 182 36.71 -1.21 20.01
CA VAL A 182 37.63 -0.52 19.09
C VAL A 182 39.01 -0.41 19.72
N SER A 183 39.10 -0.27 21.04
CA SER A 183 40.39 -0.13 21.77
C SER A 183 41.19 -1.43 21.85
N THR A 184 40.60 -2.59 21.61
CA THR A 184 41.27 -3.89 21.67
C THR A 184 42.00 -4.24 20.38
N LEU A 185 41.82 -3.48 19.31
CA LEU A 185 42.36 -3.77 17.98
C LEU A 185 43.41 -2.72 17.56
N THR A 186 44.40 -3.16 16.82
CA THR A 186 45.37 -2.31 16.13
C THR A 186 44.69 -1.56 14.96
N HIS A 187 45.34 -0.52 14.47
CA HIS A 187 44.85 0.26 13.35
C HIS A 187 44.64 -0.60 12.08
N ASP A 188 45.57 -1.52 11.79
CA ASP A 188 45.49 -2.39 10.61
C ASP A 188 44.39 -3.43 10.72
N GLU A 189 44.16 -4.01 11.91
CA GLU A 189 43.01 -4.91 12.17
C GLU A 189 41.68 -4.19 12.02
N LEU A 190 41.57 -2.92 12.42
CA LEU A 190 40.40 -2.11 12.21
C LEU A 190 40.13 -1.86 10.72
N VAL A 191 41.20 -1.56 9.94
CA VAL A 191 41.09 -1.39 8.49
C VAL A 191 40.60 -2.67 7.83
N GLU A 192 41.15 -3.82 8.20
CA GLU A 192 40.76 -5.13 7.69
C GLU A 192 39.25 -5.40 7.99
N LYS A 193 38.80 -5.16 9.22
CA LYS A 193 37.37 -5.31 9.58
C LYS A 193 36.47 -4.39 8.77
N VAL A 194 36.89 -3.15 8.50
CA VAL A 194 36.11 -2.22 7.67
C VAL A 194 36.06 -2.72 6.21
N LEU A 195 37.17 -3.24 5.67
CA LEU A 195 37.18 -3.80 4.31
C LEU A 195 36.24 -4.99 4.16
N HIS A 196 36.20 -5.90 5.15
CA HIS A 196 35.36 -7.09 5.15
C HIS A 196 33.90 -6.84 5.58
N SER A 197 33.56 -5.60 5.97
CA SER A 197 32.18 -5.28 6.42
C SER A 197 31.17 -5.05 5.29
N THR A 198 31.59 -5.20 4.03
CA THR A 198 30.73 -5.01 2.86
C THR A 198 31.17 -5.90 1.70
N ASP A 199 30.21 -6.45 0.95
CA ASP A 199 30.46 -7.21 -0.29
C ASP A 199 30.86 -6.30 -1.46
N LYS A 200 30.60 -4.99 -1.34
CA LYS A 200 31.01 -4.00 -2.32
C LYS A 200 32.43 -3.55 -1.99
N GLY A 201 33.36 -3.76 -2.91
CA GLY A 201 34.75 -3.31 -2.73
C GLY A 201 34.81 -1.82 -2.35
N ILE A 202 35.52 -1.53 -1.27
CA ILE A 202 35.93 -0.17 -0.90
C ILE A 202 37.43 -0.03 -1.02
N SER A 203 37.89 1.14 -1.43
CA SER A 203 39.34 1.37 -1.52
C SER A 203 39.94 1.41 -0.13
N VAL A 204 41.19 0.93 -0.02
CA VAL A 204 41.96 0.96 1.23
C VAL A 204 42.01 2.36 1.82
N ASN A 205 42.23 3.39 1.01
CA ASN A 205 42.26 4.79 1.45
C ASN A 205 40.89 5.22 2.08
N LYS A 206 39.78 4.70 1.58
CA LYS A 206 38.48 4.99 2.14
C LYS A 206 38.28 4.25 3.46
N ALA A 207 38.77 3.02 3.58
CA ALA A 207 38.75 2.27 4.84
C ALA A 207 39.57 2.99 5.92
N TYR A 208 40.77 3.47 5.59
CA TYR A 208 41.59 4.29 6.52
C TYR A 208 40.83 5.52 7.02
N LYS A 209 40.14 6.25 6.15
CA LYS A 209 39.31 7.41 6.54
C LYS A 209 38.16 7.02 7.51
N TYR A 210 37.54 5.88 7.29
CA TYR A 210 36.51 5.39 8.20
C TYR A 210 37.08 5.00 9.56
N VAL A 211 38.27 4.34 9.58
CA VAL A 211 38.95 3.97 10.84
C VAL A 211 39.36 5.22 11.62
N GLN A 212 39.95 6.22 10.97
CA GLN A 212 40.28 7.49 11.63
C GLN A 212 39.04 8.13 12.29
N LYS A 213 37.94 8.20 11.54
CA LYS A 213 36.71 8.75 12.06
C LYS A 213 36.10 7.87 13.17
N LEU A 214 36.23 6.54 13.08
CA LEU A 214 35.75 5.62 14.13
C LEU A 214 36.56 5.84 15.43
N ILE A 215 37.87 6.02 15.35
CA ILE A 215 38.75 6.32 16.50
C ILE A 215 38.38 7.68 17.10
N GLU A 216 38.13 8.69 16.27
CA GLU A 216 37.66 10.01 16.73
C GLU A 216 36.35 9.90 17.49
N ILE A 217 35.33 9.21 16.94
CA ILE A 217 34.06 8.97 17.59
C ILE A 217 34.26 8.23 18.92
N LYS A 218 35.04 7.17 18.92
CA LYS A 218 35.41 6.40 20.12
C LYS A 218 36.00 7.29 21.22
N ASN A 219 36.92 8.17 20.88
CA ASN A 219 37.58 9.05 21.86
C ASN A 219 36.63 10.11 22.45
N ASN A 220 35.60 10.49 21.71
CA ASN A 220 34.59 11.46 22.12
C ASN A 220 33.30 10.81 22.66
N SER A 221 33.24 9.49 22.69
CA SER A 221 32.05 8.74 23.13
C SER A 221 32.08 8.52 24.65
N PHE A 222 30.92 8.69 25.29
CA PHE A 222 30.71 8.36 26.68
C PHE A 222 29.48 7.44 26.80
N PRO A 223 29.67 6.11 26.81
CA PRO A 223 28.58 5.14 26.95
C PRO A 223 27.86 5.27 28.30
N ASN A 224 26.55 4.96 28.30
CA ASN A 224 25.76 4.92 29.53
C ASN A 224 25.79 3.54 30.22
N VAL A 225 26.47 2.56 29.60
CA VAL A 225 26.52 1.17 30.05
C VAL A 225 27.93 0.62 29.86
N ASP A 226 28.26 -0.41 30.65
CA ASP A 226 29.53 -1.12 30.53
C ASP A 226 29.52 -2.14 29.39
N LYS A 227 30.72 -2.58 28.98
CA LYS A 227 30.94 -3.61 27.95
C LYS A 227 30.31 -4.97 28.25
N SER A 228 29.87 -5.23 29.47
CA SER A 228 29.17 -6.45 29.89
C SER A 228 27.64 -6.33 29.76
N SER A 229 27.12 -5.17 29.39
CA SER A 229 25.69 -4.94 29.30
C SER A 229 25.01 -5.79 28.23
N PHE A 230 23.82 -6.30 28.54
CA PHE A 230 22.91 -6.97 27.58
C PHE A 230 22.59 -6.10 26.36
N LEU A 231 22.62 -4.76 26.48
CA LEU A 231 22.33 -3.87 25.38
C LEU A 231 23.29 -4.06 24.19
N LEU A 232 24.50 -4.56 24.41
CA LEU A 232 25.44 -4.88 23.34
C LEU A 232 24.94 -6.06 22.49
N GLN A 233 24.42 -7.10 23.13
CA GLN A 233 23.79 -8.22 22.44
C GLN A 233 22.53 -7.75 21.67
N LYS A 234 21.77 -6.80 22.24
CA LYS A 234 20.61 -6.19 21.58
C LYS A 234 21.04 -5.43 20.31
N VAL A 235 22.15 -4.65 20.32
CA VAL A 235 22.69 -3.99 19.11
C VAL A 235 22.98 -5.03 18.03
N GLN A 236 23.69 -6.12 18.41
CA GLN A 236 24.04 -7.19 17.47
C GLN A 236 22.80 -7.83 16.85
N TYR A 237 21.81 -8.17 17.68
CA TYR A 237 20.53 -8.74 17.24
C TYR A 237 19.78 -7.81 16.28
N LEU A 238 19.70 -6.51 16.60
CA LEU A 238 19.02 -5.52 15.75
C LEU A 238 19.73 -5.35 14.41
N CYS A 239 21.07 -5.33 14.41
CA CYS A 239 21.88 -5.29 13.19
C CYS A 239 21.62 -6.52 12.31
N ASP A 240 21.60 -7.73 12.89
CA ASP A 240 21.31 -8.96 12.15
C ASP A 240 19.91 -8.95 11.54
N LYS A 241 18.90 -8.53 12.31
CA LYS A 241 17.53 -8.42 11.82
C LYS A 241 17.40 -7.41 10.69
N LEU A 242 18.12 -6.29 10.77
CA LEU A 242 18.13 -5.28 9.69
C LEU A 242 18.84 -5.78 8.44
N LEU A 243 19.97 -6.49 8.59
CA LEU A 243 20.70 -7.09 7.47
C LEU A 243 19.87 -8.13 6.72
N ILE A 244 19.26 -9.06 7.46
CA ILE A 244 18.36 -10.06 6.89
C ILE A 244 17.18 -9.37 6.16
N GLY A 245 16.54 -8.41 6.81
CA GLY A 245 15.39 -7.73 6.23
C GLY A 245 15.71 -6.87 5.00
N ILE A 246 16.97 -6.42 4.84
CA ILE A 246 17.40 -5.76 3.59
C ILE A 246 17.39 -6.74 2.42
N GLU A 247 17.88 -7.97 2.61
CA GLU A 247 17.88 -8.98 1.55
C GLU A 247 16.47 -9.50 1.26
N GLU A 248 15.70 -9.83 2.31
CA GLU A 248 14.32 -10.28 2.16
C GLU A 248 13.46 -9.24 1.41
N MET A 249 13.59 -7.96 1.72
CA MET A 249 12.88 -6.90 1.00
C MET A 249 13.32 -6.81 -0.45
N LYS A 250 14.62 -6.94 -0.73
CA LYS A 250 15.13 -6.87 -2.09
C LYS A 250 14.61 -8.02 -2.97
N GLU A 251 14.59 -9.24 -2.44
CA GLU A 251 14.04 -10.41 -3.13
C GLU A 251 12.54 -10.25 -3.38
N PHE A 252 11.80 -9.85 -2.35
CA PHE A 252 10.37 -9.61 -2.43
C PHE A 252 9.98 -8.50 -3.41
N ASP A 253 10.76 -7.41 -3.45
CA ASP A 253 10.59 -6.32 -4.42
C ASP A 253 10.74 -6.81 -5.85
N GLN A 254 11.75 -7.67 -6.11
CA GLN A 254 11.98 -8.24 -7.43
C GLN A 254 10.82 -9.14 -7.86
N GLU A 255 10.37 -10.05 -6.98
CA GLU A 255 9.21 -10.90 -7.27
C GLU A 255 7.94 -10.08 -7.58
N MET A 256 7.74 -8.99 -6.84
CA MET A 256 6.60 -8.11 -7.06
C MET A 256 6.70 -7.37 -8.39
N ILE A 257 7.89 -6.90 -8.77
CA ILE A 257 8.15 -6.28 -10.08
C ILE A 257 7.87 -7.29 -11.20
N ASP A 258 8.40 -8.52 -11.08
CA ASP A 258 8.23 -9.54 -12.12
C ASP A 258 6.76 -9.95 -12.27
N LEU A 259 6.01 -10.01 -11.19
CA LEU A 259 4.56 -10.20 -11.26
C LEU A 259 3.86 -9.03 -11.96
N ALA A 260 4.23 -7.79 -11.64
CA ALA A 260 3.62 -6.60 -12.20
C ALA A 260 3.89 -6.45 -13.72
N LYS A 261 5.05 -6.91 -14.21
CA LYS A 261 5.38 -6.94 -15.65
C LYS A 261 4.39 -7.75 -16.49
N ASN A 262 3.66 -8.67 -15.88
CA ASN A 262 2.60 -9.42 -16.57
C ASN A 262 1.29 -8.64 -16.70
N THR A 263 1.21 -7.41 -16.16
CA THR A 263 0.06 -6.54 -16.33
C THR A 263 0.26 -5.62 -17.53
N THR A 264 -0.83 -5.29 -18.23
CA THR A 264 -0.78 -4.39 -19.39
C THR A 264 -0.54 -2.92 -19.02
N GLU A 265 -0.67 -2.57 -17.74
CA GLU A 265 -0.48 -1.23 -17.19
C GLU A 265 0.98 -0.89 -16.90
N PHE A 266 1.81 -1.90 -16.67
CA PHE A 266 3.15 -1.72 -16.15
C PHE A 266 4.00 -0.81 -17.04
N GLU A 267 4.10 -1.12 -18.34
CA GLU A 267 4.86 -0.33 -19.31
C GLU A 267 4.34 1.10 -19.44
N ASN A 268 3.01 1.29 -19.41
CA ASN A 268 2.42 2.62 -19.46
C ASN A 268 2.81 3.48 -18.26
N ILE A 269 2.89 2.89 -17.06
CA ILE A 269 3.17 3.60 -15.81
C ILE A 269 4.67 3.91 -15.69
N ILE A 270 5.55 2.96 -15.98
CA ILE A 270 7.01 3.19 -15.90
C ILE A 270 7.51 4.17 -16.96
N SER A 271 6.78 4.35 -18.06
CA SER A 271 7.10 5.38 -19.06
C SER A 271 7.02 6.81 -18.53
N ILE A 272 6.33 7.03 -17.39
CA ILE A 272 6.23 8.35 -16.76
C ILE A 272 7.54 8.64 -16.01
N PRO A 273 8.28 9.70 -16.34
CA PRO A 273 9.54 10.03 -15.70
C PRO A 273 9.40 10.18 -14.18
N GLY A 274 10.29 9.52 -13.43
CA GLY A 274 10.31 9.53 -11.97
C GLY A 274 9.47 8.43 -11.31
N ILE A 275 8.87 7.53 -12.08
CA ILE A 275 8.24 6.30 -11.58
C ILE A 275 9.15 5.12 -11.91
N GLY A 276 9.72 4.48 -10.88
CA GLY A 276 10.51 3.26 -11.02
C GLY A 276 9.64 2.00 -11.00
N GLU A 277 10.22 0.85 -11.38
CA GLU A 277 9.52 -0.44 -11.51
C GLU A 277 8.77 -0.85 -10.23
N LEU A 278 9.44 -0.82 -9.06
CA LEU A 278 8.80 -1.13 -7.78
C LEU A 278 7.62 -0.19 -7.48
N THR A 279 7.81 1.10 -7.74
CA THR A 279 6.74 2.09 -7.50
C THR A 279 5.54 1.86 -8.41
N ALA A 280 5.77 1.46 -9.67
CA ALA A 280 4.72 1.07 -10.59
C ALA A 280 3.98 -0.18 -10.11
N ALA A 281 4.72 -1.22 -9.67
CA ALA A 281 4.14 -2.45 -9.14
C ALA A 281 3.27 -2.19 -7.90
N LEU A 282 3.76 -1.40 -6.94
CA LEU A 282 3.00 -0.98 -5.76
C LEU A 282 1.74 -0.19 -6.13
N LEU A 283 1.83 0.69 -7.13
CA LEU A 283 0.70 1.51 -7.58
C LEU A 283 -0.37 0.66 -8.26
N ILE A 284 0.01 -0.28 -9.13
CA ILE A 284 -0.90 -1.24 -9.76
C ILE A 284 -1.60 -2.08 -8.69
N GLY A 285 -0.88 -2.58 -7.71
CA GLY A 285 -1.45 -3.33 -6.59
C GLY A 285 -2.52 -2.54 -5.83
N GLU A 286 -2.27 -1.27 -5.52
CA GLU A 286 -3.22 -0.45 -4.76
C GLU A 286 -4.38 0.09 -5.61
N LEU A 287 -4.20 0.36 -6.91
CA LEU A 287 -5.25 0.84 -7.80
C LEU A 287 -6.07 -0.28 -8.43
N GLY A 288 -5.47 -1.47 -8.63
CA GLY A 288 -6.09 -2.57 -9.37
C GLY A 288 -6.15 -2.31 -10.88
N ASN A 289 -7.08 -2.98 -11.57
CA ASN A 289 -7.30 -2.78 -13.00
C ASN A 289 -7.85 -1.38 -13.27
N ILE A 290 -6.99 -0.49 -13.77
CA ILE A 290 -7.34 0.93 -14.01
C ILE A 290 -8.36 1.08 -15.13
N ARG A 291 -8.48 0.12 -16.07
CA ARG A 291 -9.48 0.14 -17.15
C ARG A 291 -10.92 -0.02 -16.65
N GLU A 292 -11.12 -0.50 -15.43
CA GLU A 292 -12.45 -0.57 -14.81
C GLU A 292 -13.03 0.81 -14.47
N PHE A 293 -12.17 1.81 -14.28
CA PHE A 293 -12.62 3.19 -14.07
C PHE A 293 -13.02 3.85 -15.39
N LYS A 294 -14.30 4.17 -15.56
CA LYS A 294 -14.79 4.85 -16.78
C LYS A 294 -14.17 6.23 -16.99
N THR A 295 -13.78 6.89 -15.91
CA THR A 295 -13.22 8.25 -15.93
C THR A 295 -12.16 8.44 -14.86
N ASN A 296 -11.22 9.36 -15.11
CA ASN A 296 -10.24 9.77 -14.10
C ASN A 296 -10.89 10.37 -12.83
N LYS A 297 -12.14 10.88 -12.90
CA LYS A 297 -12.87 11.37 -11.73
C LYS A 297 -13.21 10.23 -10.76
N GLN A 298 -13.58 9.05 -11.29
CA GLN A 298 -13.80 7.85 -10.47
C GLN A 298 -12.51 7.40 -9.79
N LEU A 299 -11.37 7.46 -10.49
CA LEU A 299 -10.06 7.14 -9.93
C LEU A 299 -9.66 8.13 -8.82
N ASN A 300 -9.94 9.44 -9.01
CA ASN A 300 -9.73 10.45 -7.96
C ASN A 300 -10.59 10.18 -6.71
N ALA A 301 -11.85 9.81 -6.89
CA ALA A 301 -12.74 9.45 -5.78
C ALA A 301 -12.27 8.17 -5.08
N PHE A 302 -11.81 7.16 -5.85
CA PHE A 302 -11.26 5.92 -5.31
C PHE A 302 -10.03 6.18 -4.41
N VAL A 303 -9.17 7.10 -4.81
CA VAL A 303 -8.01 7.53 -4.01
C VAL A 303 -8.40 8.49 -2.89
N GLY A 304 -9.55 9.18 -3.00
CA GLY A 304 -10.07 10.12 -2.03
C GLY A 304 -9.40 11.49 -2.06
N ILE A 305 -9.02 11.95 -3.27
CA ILE A 305 -8.51 13.30 -3.52
C ILE A 305 -9.55 14.24 -4.17
N ASP A 306 -10.76 13.75 -4.42
CA ASP A 306 -11.91 14.55 -4.80
C ASP A 306 -12.19 15.63 -3.74
N ILE A 307 -12.64 16.80 -4.22
CA ILE A 307 -12.85 17.97 -3.36
C ILE A 307 -14.22 17.85 -2.68
N LYS A 308 -14.20 17.89 -1.35
CA LYS A 308 -15.42 18.06 -0.54
C LYS A 308 -15.69 19.56 -0.41
N ARG A 309 -16.83 19.98 -0.95
CA ARG A 309 -17.33 21.36 -0.85
C ARG A 309 -18.59 21.36 0.02
N TYR A 310 -18.62 22.22 1.01
CA TYR A 310 -19.80 22.42 1.85
C TYR A 310 -20.22 23.89 1.79
N GLN A 311 -21.42 24.13 1.31
CA GLN A 311 -22.05 25.45 1.30
C GLN A 311 -23.46 25.31 1.89
N SER A 312 -23.79 26.08 2.90
CA SER A 312 -25.13 26.14 3.47
C SER A 312 -25.48 27.61 3.68
N GLY A 313 -26.42 28.15 2.89
CA GLY A 313 -26.78 29.56 2.93
C GLY A 313 -25.56 30.47 2.68
N THR A 314 -25.30 31.39 3.59
CA THR A 314 -24.16 32.31 3.57
C THR A 314 -22.84 31.68 4.07
N SER A 315 -22.92 30.49 4.72
CA SER A 315 -21.74 29.82 5.27
C SER A 315 -21.00 29.00 4.21
N LYS A 316 -19.71 29.28 4.02
CA LYS A 316 -18.82 28.62 3.05
C LYS A 316 -17.63 28.03 3.76
N SER A 317 -17.55 26.70 3.84
CA SER A 317 -16.37 26.05 4.40
C SER A 317 -15.20 26.00 3.39
N ARG A 318 -13.96 25.96 3.90
CA ARG A 318 -12.78 25.78 3.07
C ARG A 318 -12.82 24.44 2.35
N ASP A 319 -12.56 24.45 1.03
CA ASP A 319 -12.46 23.23 0.22
C ASP A 319 -11.35 22.31 0.75
N THR A 320 -11.69 21.06 0.97
CA THR A 320 -10.76 20.01 1.43
C THR A 320 -10.94 18.73 0.63
N ILE A 321 -9.90 17.88 0.58
CA ILE A 321 -10.04 16.55 -0.03
C ILE A 321 -10.88 15.64 0.86
N ASN A 322 -11.64 14.76 0.22
CA ASN A 322 -12.60 13.87 0.89
C ASN A 322 -11.95 12.88 1.86
N LYS A 323 -10.77 12.34 1.53
CA LYS A 323 -9.99 11.35 2.30
C LYS A 323 -10.69 10.00 2.55
N ARG A 324 -11.91 9.77 2.05
CA ARG A 324 -12.67 8.52 2.24
C ARG A 324 -12.20 7.36 1.35
N GLY A 325 -11.33 7.61 0.37
CA GLY A 325 -10.81 6.59 -0.53
C GLY A 325 -9.57 5.85 0.01
N ASN A 326 -8.88 5.13 -0.88
CA ASN A 326 -7.71 4.32 -0.57
C ASN A 326 -6.54 5.20 -0.06
N LYS A 327 -6.30 5.15 1.27
CA LYS A 327 -5.25 5.95 1.91
C LYS A 327 -3.84 5.50 1.54
N LYS A 328 -3.64 4.20 1.20
CA LYS A 328 -2.33 3.64 0.83
C LYS A 328 -1.94 4.12 -0.56
N ALA A 329 -2.87 4.04 -1.54
CA ALA A 329 -2.68 4.63 -2.86
C ALA A 329 -2.40 6.14 -2.79
N ARG A 330 -3.15 6.88 -1.95
CA ARG A 330 -2.94 8.33 -1.79
C ARG A 330 -1.55 8.66 -1.21
N ARG A 331 -1.06 7.88 -0.21
CA ARG A 331 0.31 8.02 0.32
C ARG A 331 1.34 7.77 -0.77
N LEU A 332 1.19 6.68 -1.52
CA LEU A 332 2.11 6.30 -2.59
C LEU A 332 2.16 7.40 -3.68
N LEU A 333 1.01 7.88 -4.14
CA LEU A 333 0.93 8.97 -5.12
C LEU A 333 1.60 10.26 -4.61
N TYR A 334 1.47 10.56 -3.32
CA TYR A 334 2.18 11.70 -2.73
C TYR A 334 3.71 11.52 -2.84
N LEU A 335 4.22 10.33 -2.50
CA LEU A 335 5.65 10.01 -2.61
C LEU A 335 6.13 10.06 -4.07
N ILE A 336 5.33 9.58 -5.01
CA ILE A 336 5.62 9.66 -6.46
C ILE A 336 5.79 11.12 -6.87
N ILE A 337 4.85 12.00 -6.52
CA ILE A 337 4.97 13.43 -6.87
C ILE A 337 6.22 14.04 -6.25
N MET A 338 6.55 13.70 -5.00
CA MET A 338 7.78 14.19 -4.37
C MET A 338 9.04 13.72 -5.11
N ASN A 339 9.06 12.47 -5.60
CA ASN A 339 10.17 11.95 -6.40
C ASN A 339 10.26 12.64 -7.77
N ILE A 340 9.14 12.83 -8.44
CA ILE A 340 9.07 13.54 -9.72
C ILE A 340 9.60 14.97 -9.56
N ILE A 341 9.22 15.69 -8.49
CA ILE A 341 9.72 17.04 -8.22
C ILE A 341 11.24 17.06 -7.96
N ARG A 342 11.75 16.08 -7.19
CA ARG A 342 13.21 15.96 -6.92
C ARG A 342 14.02 15.70 -8.19
N GLY A 343 13.45 14.92 -9.11
CA GLY A 343 14.10 14.56 -10.37
C GLY A 343 14.04 15.63 -11.47
N ARG A 344 13.50 16.82 -11.21
CA ARG A 344 13.25 17.87 -12.22
C ARG A 344 14.45 18.25 -13.09
N ASN A 345 15.65 18.11 -12.58
CA ASN A 345 16.89 18.45 -13.31
C ASN A 345 17.37 17.31 -14.22
N HIS A 346 16.77 16.13 -14.14
CA HIS A 346 17.19 14.94 -14.88
C HIS A 346 16.25 14.58 -16.03
N TYR A 347 15.00 15.05 -15.98
CA TYR A 347 14.00 14.77 -17.01
C TYR A 347 12.89 15.84 -17.05
N GLN A 348 12.27 15.98 -18.22
CA GLN A 348 11.12 16.86 -18.42
C GLN A 348 9.81 16.16 -18.01
N SER A 349 8.94 16.88 -17.32
CA SER A 349 7.66 16.35 -16.89
C SER A 349 6.62 17.48 -16.77
N HIS A 350 5.55 17.40 -17.54
CA HIS A 350 4.43 18.34 -17.46
C HIS A 350 3.74 18.34 -16.08
N ILE A 351 3.98 17.30 -15.26
CA ILE A 351 3.48 17.23 -13.88
C ILE A 351 4.30 18.17 -13.00
N VAL A 352 5.63 18.22 -13.21
CA VAL A 352 6.53 19.16 -12.52
C VAL A 352 6.21 20.58 -12.94
N ASP A 353 6.05 20.84 -14.23
CA ASP A 353 5.73 22.17 -14.76
C ASP A 353 4.42 22.68 -14.16
N TYR A 354 3.41 21.82 -14.11
CA TYR A 354 2.14 22.14 -13.47
C TYR A 354 2.26 22.43 -11.97
N TYR A 355 3.10 21.66 -11.24
CA TYR A 355 3.36 21.91 -9.84
C TYR A 355 3.97 23.30 -9.62
N TYR A 356 5.01 23.68 -10.39
CA TYR A 356 5.65 24.99 -10.25
C TYR A 356 4.73 26.13 -10.71
N LYS A 357 4.00 25.98 -11.80
CA LYS A 357 2.95 26.92 -12.22
C LYS A 357 1.96 27.25 -11.10
N LEU A 358 1.57 26.25 -10.31
CA LEU A 358 0.68 26.46 -9.16
C LEU A 358 1.37 27.14 -7.98
N ARG A 359 2.69 26.96 -7.83
CA ARG A 359 3.47 27.56 -6.75
C ARG A 359 3.82 29.03 -7.02
N GLU A 360 3.97 29.40 -8.27
CA GLU A 360 4.32 30.74 -8.73
C GLU A 360 3.11 31.68 -8.74
N GLN A 361 3.40 33.00 -8.78
CA GLN A 361 2.36 34.00 -8.96
C GLN A 361 1.79 33.94 -10.40
N PRO A 362 0.49 34.21 -10.58
CA PRO A 362 -0.47 34.74 -9.60
C PRO A 362 -1.14 33.66 -8.72
N HIS A 363 -0.85 32.37 -8.92
CA HIS A 363 -1.57 31.29 -8.23
C HIS A 363 -1.17 31.15 -6.75
N GLY A 364 0.13 31.24 -6.40
CA GLY A 364 0.66 31.23 -5.04
C GLY A 364 0.17 30.09 -4.12
N LYS A 365 -0.16 28.91 -4.69
CA LYS A 365 -0.73 27.79 -3.90
C LYS A 365 0.28 27.23 -2.91
N THR A 366 -0.21 26.78 -1.74
CA THR A 366 0.66 26.11 -0.76
C THR A 366 1.21 24.80 -1.34
N HIS A 367 2.36 24.34 -0.83
CA HIS A 367 3.00 23.08 -1.26
C HIS A 367 2.01 21.91 -1.28
N LYS A 368 1.30 21.68 -0.17
CA LYS A 368 0.33 20.56 -0.09
C LYS A 368 -0.79 20.67 -1.14
N THR A 369 -1.30 21.87 -1.37
CA THR A 369 -2.35 22.09 -2.38
C THR A 369 -1.83 21.81 -3.79
N ALA A 370 -0.62 22.30 -4.13
CA ALA A 370 0.01 22.07 -5.42
C ALA A 370 0.31 20.57 -5.64
N VAL A 371 0.80 19.85 -4.60
CA VAL A 371 1.03 18.39 -4.69
C VAL A 371 -0.28 17.64 -4.94
N ILE A 372 -1.37 17.94 -4.23
CA ILE A 372 -2.66 17.26 -4.45
C ILE A 372 -3.19 17.53 -5.86
N ALA A 373 -3.07 18.75 -6.36
CA ALA A 373 -3.45 19.08 -7.75
C ALA A 373 -2.58 18.31 -8.76
N SER A 374 -1.28 18.16 -8.48
CA SER A 374 -0.36 17.36 -9.30
C SER A 374 -0.68 15.86 -9.26
N ILE A 375 -1.16 15.32 -8.11
CA ILE A 375 -1.67 13.94 -8.05
C ILE A 375 -2.87 13.75 -8.98
N ASN A 376 -3.82 14.70 -8.98
CA ASN A 376 -4.95 14.64 -9.90
C ASN A 376 -4.48 14.63 -11.37
N ARG A 377 -3.49 15.48 -11.72
CA ARG A 377 -2.90 15.49 -13.05
C ARG A 377 -2.21 14.17 -13.38
N LEU A 378 -1.42 13.61 -12.47
CA LEU A 378 -0.79 12.30 -12.61
C LEU A 378 -1.81 11.19 -12.86
N LEU A 379 -2.87 11.10 -12.06
CA LEU A 379 -3.93 10.11 -12.23
C LEU A 379 -4.67 10.24 -13.54
N LYS A 380 -4.90 11.48 -14.01
CA LYS A 380 -5.46 11.74 -15.34
C LYS A 380 -4.53 11.22 -16.44
N THR A 381 -3.23 11.46 -16.30
CA THR A 381 -2.21 10.98 -17.25
C THR A 381 -2.16 9.45 -17.25
N ILE A 382 -2.04 8.81 -16.10
CA ILE A 382 -2.02 7.33 -15.95
C ILE A 382 -3.26 6.72 -16.61
N HIS A 383 -4.45 7.22 -16.28
CA HIS A 383 -5.70 6.74 -16.87
C HIS A 383 -5.72 6.87 -18.39
N TYR A 384 -5.27 8.01 -18.92
CA TYR A 384 -5.22 8.23 -20.37
C TYR A 384 -4.24 7.28 -21.07
N LEU A 385 -3.03 7.11 -20.51
CA LEU A 385 -2.00 6.23 -21.08
C LEU A 385 -2.48 4.78 -21.14
N ILE A 386 -3.07 4.29 -20.05
CA ILE A 386 -3.55 2.91 -19.92
C ILE A 386 -4.75 2.64 -20.82
N VAL A 387 -5.76 3.50 -20.81
CA VAL A 387 -6.97 3.31 -21.64
C VAL A 387 -6.64 3.34 -23.13
N ASN A 388 -5.67 4.18 -23.56
CA ASN A 388 -5.29 4.31 -24.94
C ASN A 388 -4.06 3.46 -25.32
N ASN A 389 -3.52 2.69 -24.38
CA ASN A 389 -2.30 1.88 -24.55
C ASN A 389 -1.14 2.69 -25.14
N LYS A 390 -0.83 3.84 -24.52
CA LYS A 390 0.21 4.77 -24.97
C LYS A 390 1.30 4.92 -23.93
N LEU A 391 2.51 5.19 -24.38
CA LEU A 391 3.61 5.58 -23.50
C LEU A 391 3.58 7.10 -23.29
N TYR A 392 4.20 7.54 -22.21
CA TYR A 392 4.31 8.96 -21.89
C TYR A 392 5.19 9.70 -22.91
N ASP A 393 4.69 10.83 -23.39
CA ASP A 393 5.39 11.73 -24.28
C ASP A 393 5.21 13.17 -23.78
N TYR A 394 6.32 13.80 -23.38
CA TYR A 394 6.29 15.15 -22.83
C TYR A 394 5.75 16.18 -23.84
N GLN A 395 6.09 16.05 -25.12
CA GLN A 395 5.68 17.01 -26.16
C GLN A 395 4.18 16.95 -26.46
N LYS A 396 3.57 15.79 -26.25
CA LYS A 396 2.12 15.58 -26.45
C LYS A 396 1.29 15.78 -25.18
N ALA A 397 1.95 16.05 -24.06
CA ALA A 397 1.27 16.28 -22.80
C ALA A 397 0.63 17.69 -22.79
N PRO A 398 -0.61 17.84 -22.28
CA PRO A 398 -1.22 19.17 -22.16
C PRO A 398 -0.49 19.98 -21.08
N HIS A 399 0.06 21.10 -21.43
CA HIS A 399 0.77 22.04 -20.55
C HIS A 399 -0.17 22.95 -19.78
#